data_2100dfab108a8ac8edd52e0dc848aeda
#
_entry.id   2100dfab108a8ac8edd52e0dc848aeda
#
_cell.length_a   1.000
_cell.length_b   1.000
_cell.length_c   1.000
_cell.angle_alpha   90.00
_cell.angle_beta   90.00
_cell.angle_gamma   90.00
#
_symmetry.space_group_name_H-M   'P 1'
#
loop_
_entity.id
_entity.type
_entity.pdbx_description
1 polymer ?
#
loop_
_entity_poly.entity_id
_entity_poly.type
_entity_poly.pdbx_seq_one_letter_code
_entity_poly.pdbx_strand_id
1 'polypeptide(L)'
;MTTGLYSEDFRLRREIDRFTSYPNKAIFDKVPGRYVCGTDFVFLATPSAARIFAGNSDRGYEILVYDLDGRPIRKIRKQYNPVPVSMDYQKEILKRYTSSMPEFAAKIYFPANWHPFQSFIPDDQGRLFVVTYEPGKAPGEFLWDIFDSDGAFIGRMSLSVARPRFGQMLARIRGDRLYAVQEKPSGFKRLTVYRMIWK
;
A
#
# COMPACT_ATOMS: atom_id res chain seq x y z
N MET A 1 -4.58 5.98 -16.38
CA MET A 1 -4.86 4.57 -16.07
C MET A 1 -6.18 4.48 -15.35
N THR A 2 -7.01 3.52 -15.69
CA THR A 2 -8.35 3.35 -15.11
C THR A 2 -8.44 1.96 -14.49
N THR A 3 -8.95 1.88 -13.27
CA THR A 3 -9.35 0.62 -12.65
C THR A 3 -10.87 0.52 -12.74
N GLY A 4 -11.36 -0.64 -13.13
CA GLY A 4 -12.79 -0.83 -13.30
C GLY A 4 -13.21 -2.29 -13.27
N LEU A 5 -14.49 -2.48 -13.33
CA LEU A 5 -15.11 -3.77 -13.59
C LEU A 5 -15.19 -4.00 -15.09
N TYR A 6 -14.76 -5.15 -15.50
CA TYR A 6 -14.77 -5.58 -16.90
C TYR A 6 -15.67 -6.80 -17.08
N SER A 7 -16.26 -6.95 -18.26
CA SER A 7 -16.91 -8.16 -18.68
C SER A 7 -15.89 -9.25 -19.03
N GLU A 8 -16.34 -10.46 -19.29
CA GLU A 8 -15.49 -11.58 -19.69
C GLU A 8 -14.76 -11.33 -21.02
N ASP A 9 -15.32 -10.50 -21.90
CA ASP A 9 -14.73 -10.02 -23.15
C ASP A 9 -13.89 -8.73 -22.98
N PHE A 10 -13.48 -8.42 -21.75
CA PHE A 10 -12.63 -7.28 -21.37
C PHE A 10 -13.20 -5.88 -21.70
N ARG A 11 -14.50 -5.75 -21.84
CA ARG A 11 -15.14 -4.44 -21.98
C ARG A 11 -15.37 -3.80 -20.62
N LEU A 12 -15.03 -2.53 -20.50
CA LEU A 12 -15.24 -1.78 -19.27
C LEU A 12 -16.75 -1.64 -19.00
N ARG A 13 -17.22 -2.28 -17.92
CA ARG A 13 -18.61 -2.15 -17.45
C ARG A 13 -18.79 -0.95 -16.54
N ARG A 14 -17.84 -0.72 -15.65
CA ARG A 14 -17.88 0.39 -14.69
C ARG A 14 -16.49 0.82 -14.29
N GLU A 15 -16.24 2.11 -14.30
CA GLU A 15 -15.03 2.71 -13.72
C GLU A 15 -15.16 2.74 -12.19
N ILE A 16 -14.15 2.20 -11.49
CA ILE A 16 -14.02 2.24 -10.04
C ILE A 16 -13.18 3.45 -9.63
N ASP A 17 -12.05 3.64 -10.30
CA ASP A 17 -11.16 4.76 -10.02
C ASP A 17 -10.29 5.09 -11.22
N ARG A 18 -9.87 6.35 -11.28
CA ARG A 18 -8.96 6.85 -12.30
C ARG A 18 -7.78 7.55 -11.67
N PHE A 19 -6.59 7.26 -12.16
CA PHE A 19 -5.37 7.90 -11.69
C PHE A 19 -4.38 8.06 -12.85
N THR A 20 -3.49 9.03 -12.70
CA THR A 20 -2.38 9.20 -13.62
C THR A 20 -1.26 8.27 -13.18
N SER A 21 -0.96 7.25 -13.98
CA SER A 21 0.18 6.36 -13.75
C SER A 21 1.25 6.65 -14.76
N TYR A 22 2.46 6.77 -14.29
CA TYR A 22 3.64 6.81 -15.14
C TYR A 22 4.24 5.39 -15.16
N PRO A 23 4.46 4.79 -16.35
CA PRO A 23 4.83 3.37 -16.49
C PRO A 23 6.17 2.99 -15.87
N ASN A 24 7.04 3.95 -15.66
CA ASN A 24 8.26 3.76 -14.88
C ASN A 24 8.04 4.38 -13.51
N LYS A 25 8.33 3.66 -12.45
CA LYS A 25 8.21 4.08 -11.03
C LYS A 25 8.92 5.40 -10.64
N ALA A 26 9.57 6.04 -11.59
CA ALA A 26 9.98 7.42 -11.50
C ALA A 26 8.74 8.27 -11.76
N ILE A 27 8.09 8.73 -10.70
CA ILE A 27 7.11 9.78 -10.82
C ILE A 27 7.89 11.02 -11.24
N PHE A 28 7.71 11.44 -12.49
CA PHE A 28 8.20 12.72 -12.93
C PHE A 28 7.44 13.79 -12.15
N ASP A 29 8.15 14.50 -11.27
CA ASP A 29 7.59 15.72 -10.72
C ASP A 29 7.20 16.63 -11.91
N LYS A 30 6.25 17.55 -11.70
CA LYS A 30 5.82 18.54 -12.70
C LYS A 30 7.00 19.38 -13.23
N VAL A 31 8.17 19.26 -12.61
CA VAL A 31 9.43 19.89 -13.05
C VAL A 31 10.15 18.93 -14.01
N PRO A 32 10.35 19.33 -15.27
CA PRO A 32 11.05 18.51 -16.25
C PRO A 32 12.43 18.08 -15.76
N GLY A 33 12.71 16.80 -15.88
CA GLY A 33 14.02 16.22 -15.52
C GLY A 33 14.22 15.85 -14.05
N ARG A 34 13.20 15.96 -13.19
CA ARG A 34 13.26 15.45 -11.81
C ARG A 34 12.55 14.10 -11.70
N TYR A 35 13.13 13.22 -10.90
CA TYR A 35 12.58 11.89 -10.61
C TYR A 35 12.26 11.79 -9.13
N VAL A 36 11.04 11.41 -8.78
CA VAL A 36 10.66 11.11 -7.39
C VAL A 36 10.97 9.65 -7.12
N CYS A 37 11.81 9.39 -6.13
CA CYS A 37 12.18 8.03 -5.75
C CYS A 37 11.78 7.80 -4.29
N GLY A 38 11.29 6.60 -4.03
CA GLY A 38 11.14 6.10 -2.67
C GLY A 38 9.76 6.14 -2.07
N THR A 39 8.84 6.90 -2.60
CA THR A 39 7.45 6.86 -2.15
C THR A 39 6.63 6.25 -3.25
N ASP A 40 6.57 4.93 -3.28
CA ASP A 40 5.73 4.25 -4.25
C ASP A 40 4.29 4.74 -4.07
N PHE A 41 3.77 5.32 -5.12
CA PHE A 41 2.37 5.64 -5.24
C PHE A 41 1.55 4.38 -5.02
N VAL A 42 0.69 4.39 -4.02
CA VAL A 42 -0.15 3.25 -3.70
C VAL A 42 -1.48 3.44 -4.38
N PHE A 43 -1.69 2.62 -5.38
CA PHE A 43 -2.99 2.40 -5.97
C PHE A 43 -3.33 0.93 -5.85
N LEU A 44 -4.40 0.64 -5.14
CA LEU A 44 -4.87 -0.72 -4.91
C LEU A 44 -6.38 -0.79 -5.13
N ALA A 45 -6.80 -1.79 -5.89
CA ALA A 45 -8.17 -2.25 -5.89
C ALA A 45 -8.17 -3.72 -5.46
N THR A 46 -8.71 -3.99 -4.29
CA THR A 46 -8.68 -5.34 -3.72
C THR A 46 -10.11 -5.82 -3.51
N PRO A 47 -10.55 -6.87 -4.21
CA PRO A 47 -11.83 -7.49 -3.95
C PRO A 47 -11.78 -8.30 -2.65
N SER A 48 -12.86 -8.28 -1.90
CA SER A 48 -13.18 -9.23 -0.84
C SER A 48 -14.42 -10.02 -1.25
N ALA A 49 -14.92 -10.90 -0.37
CA ALA A 49 -16.10 -11.73 -0.67
C ALA A 49 -17.36 -10.92 -1.06
N ALA A 50 -17.49 -9.67 -0.63
CA ALA A 50 -18.69 -8.85 -0.84
C ALA A 50 -18.41 -7.42 -1.29
N ARG A 51 -17.16 -6.97 -1.39
CA ARG A 51 -16.81 -5.55 -1.61
C ARG A 51 -15.52 -5.39 -2.41
N ILE A 52 -15.38 -4.20 -3.00
CA ILE A 52 -14.15 -3.76 -3.63
C ILE A 52 -13.64 -2.56 -2.85
N PHE A 53 -12.38 -2.62 -2.41
CA PHE A 53 -11.70 -1.53 -1.74
C PHE A 53 -10.72 -0.89 -2.73
N ALA A 54 -10.80 0.43 -2.92
CA ALA A 54 -9.92 1.17 -3.81
C ALA A 54 -9.28 2.34 -3.07
N GLY A 55 -7.96 2.35 -3.00
CA GLY A 55 -7.16 3.38 -2.36
C GLY A 55 -6.18 4.02 -3.33
N ASN A 56 -6.06 5.33 -3.22
CA ASN A 56 -5.13 6.14 -3.97
C ASN A 56 -4.45 7.10 -3.00
N SER A 57 -3.17 6.89 -2.75
CA SER A 57 -2.41 7.64 -1.75
C SER A 57 -2.28 9.14 -2.04
N ASP A 58 -2.50 9.58 -3.28
CA ASP A 58 -2.51 11.01 -3.62
C ASP A 58 -3.72 11.76 -3.04
N ARG A 59 -4.77 11.03 -2.69
CA ARG A 59 -5.95 11.60 -2.01
C ARG A 59 -5.82 11.66 -0.50
N GLY A 60 -4.63 11.39 0.03
CA GLY A 60 -4.40 11.25 1.46
C GLY A 60 -4.91 9.91 1.99
N TYR A 61 -5.25 9.86 3.27
CA TYR A 61 -5.78 8.64 3.89
C TYR A 61 -7.26 8.47 3.55
N GLU A 62 -7.53 8.09 2.29
CA GLU A 62 -8.88 7.83 1.79
C GLU A 62 -8.93 6.47 1.06
N ILE A 63 -9.86 5.62 1.48
CA ILE A 63 -10.14 4.34 0.82
C ILE A 63 -11.62 4.31 0.46
N LEU A 64 -11.90 4.12 -0.82
CA LEU A 64 -13.25 4.01 -1.35
C LEU A 64 -13.72 2.55 -1.24
N VAL A 65 -14.98 2.36 -0.88
CA VAL A 65 -15.59 1.03 -0.77
C VAL A 65 -16.78 0.94 -1.71
N TYR A 66 -16.80 -0.11 -2.50
CA TYR A 66 -17.83 -0.39 -3.49
C TYR A 66 -18.43 -1.78 -3.27
N ASP A 67 -19.65 -1.98 -3.74
CA ASP A 67 -20.21 -3.32 -3.93
C ASP A 67 -19.53 -4.04 -5.13
N LEU A 68 -19.88 -5.29 -5.37
CA LEU A 68 -19.32 -6.07 -6.48
C LEU A 68 -19.82 -5.59 -7.85
N ASP A 69 -20.89 -4.80 -7.90
CA ASP A 69 -21.35 -4.12 -9.12
C ASP A 69 -20.64 -2.78 -9.36
N GLY A 70 -19.73 -2.39 -8.45
CA GLY A 70 -18.98 -1.14 -8.51
C GLY A 70 -19.78 0.09 -8.10
N ARG A 71 -20.91 -0.08 -7.38
CA ARG A 71 -21.65 1.04 -6.82
C ARG A 71 -20.93 1.51 -5.55
N PRO A 72 -20.73 2.84 -5.36
CA PRO A 72 -20.07 3.33 -4.17
C PRO A 72 -20.94 3.08 -2.93
N ILE A 73 -20.33 2.49 -1.91
CA ILE A 73 -20.96 2.24 -0.60
C ILE A 73 -20.57 3.34 0.39
N ARG A 74 -19.25 3.59 0.53
CA ARG A 74 -18.71 4.53 1.52
C ARG A 74 -17.28 4.93 1.22
N LYS A 75 -16.80 5.88 2.03
CA LYS A 75 -15.39 6.29 2.09
C LYS A 75 -14.88 6.08 3.51
N ILE A 76 -13.73 5.44 3.64
CA ILE A 76 -12.98 5.34 4.89
C ILE A 76 -11.94 6.44 4.86
N ARG A 77 -12.01 7.35 5.82
CA ARG A 77 -11.05 8.45 5.98
C ARG A 77 -10.51 8.47 7.40
N LYS A 78 -9.23 8.78 7.54
CA LYS A 78 -8.59 8.92 8.84
C LYS A 78 -7.61 10.07 8.82
N GLN A 79 -7.58 10.85 9.89
CA GLN A 79 -6.46 11.75 10.14
C GLN A 79 -5.21 10.92 10.46
N TYR A 80 -4.08 11.32 9.93
CA TYR A 80 -2.80 10.64 10.13
C TYR A 80 -1.69 11.67 10.32
N ASN A 81 -0.66 11.25 11.05
CA ASN A 81 0.55 12.05 11.19
C ASN A 81 1.49 11.72 10.03
N PRO A 82 1.88 12.71 9.19
CA PRO A 82 2.84 12.48 8.13
C PRO A 82 4.15 11.91 8.68
N VAL A 83 4.64 10.85 8.09
CA VAL A 83 5.90 10.22 8.48
C VAL A 83 7.00 10.73 7.56
N PRO A 84 8.05 11.40 8.06
CA PRO A 84 9.13 11.91 7.24
C PRO A 84 9.90 10.78 6.53
N VAL A 85 10.32 11.04 5.29
CA VAL A 85 11.25 10.15 4.56
C VAL A 85 12.64 10.31 5.18
N SER A 86 13.13 9.27 5.87
CA SER A 86 14.38 9.34 6.64
C SER A 86 15.61 9.61 5.75
N MET A 87 16.55 10.35 6.30
CA MET A 87 17.85 10.63 5.62
C MET A 87 18.62 9.35 5.31
N ASP A 88 18.53 8.34 6.16
CA ASP A 88 19.23 7.06 5.95
C ASP A 88 18.66 6.30 4.75
N TYR A 89 17.33 6.29 4.62
CA TYR A 89 16.68 5.74 3.44
C TYR A 89 17.09 6.48 2.16
N GLN A 90 17.11 7.82 2.20
CA GLN A 90 17.54 8.63 1.06
C GLN A 90 18.98 8.31 0.66
N LYS A 91 19.90 8.25 1.64
CA LYS A 91 21.32 7.89 1.42
C LYS A 91 21.48 6.49 0.81
N GLU A 92 20.74 5.51 1.33
CA GLU A 92 20.76 4.14 0.81
C GLU A 92 20.34 4.08 -0.67
N ILE A 93 19.24 4.75 -1.00
CA ILE A 93 18.74 4.82 -2.38
C ILE A 93 19.75 5.51 -3.29
N LEU A 94 20.24 6.70 -2.89
CA LEU A 94 21.23 7.43 -3.68
C LEU A 94 22.50 6.60 -3.90
N LYS A 95 23.02 5.94 -2.86
CA LYS A 95 24.20 5.07 -2.97
C LYS A 95 24.01 3.98 -4.03
N ARG A 96 22.83 3.37 -4.05
CA ARG A 96 22.49 2.31 -5.02
C ARG A 96 22.53 2.81 -6.46
N TYR A 97 21.95 3.98 -6.72
CA TYR A 97 21.88 4.54 -8.07
C TYR A 97 23.17 5.25 -8.50
N THR A 98 23.89 5.89 -7.57
CA THR A 98 25.17 6.58 -7.90
C THR A 98 26.18 5.61 -8.51
N SER A 99 26.22 4.37 -8.03
CA SER A 99 27.16 3.36 -8.55
C SER A 99 26.81 2.84 -9.95
N SER A 100 25.51 2.79 -10.28
CA SER A 100 25.05 2.18 -11.54
C SER A 100 24.57 3.18 -12.58
N MET A 101 24.03 4.31 -12.13
CA MET A 101 23.42 5.35 -12.99
C MET A 101 23.60 6.74 -12.37
N PRO A 102 24.80 7.33 -12.38
CA PRO A 102 25.11 8.58 -11.68
C PRO A 102 24.29 9.77 -12.17
N GLU A 103 24.05 9.87 -13.48
CA GLU A 103 23.21 10.95 -14.03
C GLU A 103 21.74 10.86 -13.59
N PHE A 104 21.24 9.65 -13.38
CA PHE A 104 19.92 9.42 -12.82
C PHE A 104 19.89 9.78 -11.34
N ALA A 105 20.93 9.38 -10.58
CA ALA A 105 21.04 9.69 -9.16
C ALA A 105 20.98 11.21 -8.89
N ALA A 106 21.62 12.02 -9.72
CA ALA A 106 21.63 13.48 -9.62
C ALA A 106 20.23 14.12 -9.81
N LYS A 107 19.29 13.39 -10.39
CA LYS A 107 17.93 13.86 -10.66
C LYS A 107 16.91 13.33 -9.64
N ILE A 108 17.33 12.47 -8.71
CA ILE A 108 16.43 11.89 -7.72
C ILE A 108 15.98 12.96 -6.72
N TYR A 109 14.67 13.04 -6.53
CA TYR A 109 14.04 13.87 -5.54
C TYR A 109 13.25 12.99 -4.56
N PHE A 110 13.33 13.30 -3.29
CA PHE A 110 12.55 12.64 -2.26
C PHE A 110 11.47 13.59 -1.74
N PRO A 111 10.21 13.15 -1.62
CA PRO A 111 9.20 13.95 -0.93
C PRO A 111 9.56 14.07 0.55
N ALA A 112 9.05 15.11 1.22
CA ALA A 112 9.29 15.33 2.64
C ALA A 112 8.74 14.18 3.51
N ASN A 113 7.60 13.62 3.11
CA ASN A 113 6.91 12.60 3.87
C ASN A 113 6.52 11.41 2.99
N TRP A 114 6.39 10.25 3.61
CA TRP A 114 5.77 9.08 3.01
C TRP A 114 4.28 9.31 2.73
N HIS A 115 3.73 8.53 1.82
CA HIS A 115 2.28 8.45 1.64
C HIS A 115 1.59 7.97 2.92
N PRO A 116 0.27 8.20 3.09
CA PRO A 116 -0.45 7.86 4.32
C PRO A 116 -0.49 6.37 4.63
N PHE A 117 -0.41 5.52 3.62
CA PHE A 117 -0.40 4.07 3.76
C PHE A 117 0.45 3.40 2.69
N GLN A 118 0.88 2.19 3.00
CA GLN A 118 1.71 1.35 2.14
C GLN A 118 0.87 0.38 1.31
N SER A 119 -0.16 -0.18 1.94
CA SER A 119 -1.08 -1.14 1.36
C SER A 119 -2.28 -1.35 2.29
N PHE A 120 -3.24 -2.13 1.84
CA PHE A 120 -4.34 -2.58 2.70
C PHE A 120 -4.81 -3.98 2.28
N ILE A 121 -5.36 -4.71 3.24
CA ILE A 121 -5.82 -6.08 3.09
C ILE A 121 -7.21 -6.18 3.72
N PRO A 122 -8.26 -6.45 2.95
CA PRO A 122 -9.54 -6.82 3.51
C PRO A 122 -9.51 -8.29 3.97
N ASP A 123 -10.24 -8.60 5.02
CA ASP A 123 -10.48 -9.97 5.45
C ASP A 123 -11.82 -10.53 4.94
N ASP A 124 -12.11 -11.76 5.33
CA ASP A 124 -13.35 -12.46 5.00
C ASP A 124 -14.57 -11.98 5.79
N GLN A 125 -14.38 -11.16 6.81
CA GLN A 125 -15.45 -10.53 7.61
C GLN A 125 -15.75 -9.08 7.17
N GLY A 126 -15.05 -8.59 6.12
CA GLY A 126 -15.21 -7.23 5.63
C GLY A 126 -14.46 -6.17 6.42
N ARG A 127 -13.60 -6.56 7.38
CA ARG A 127 -12.68 -5.65 8.05
C ARG A 127 -11.55 -5.28 7.12
N LEU A 128 -10.99 -4.09 7.31
CA LEU A 128 -9.89 -3.60 6.50
C LEU A 128 -8.66 -3.33 7.39
N PHE A 129 -7.52 -3.91 7.01
CA PHE A 129 -6.24 -3.74 7.67
C PHE A 129 -5.35 -2.88 6.79
N VAL A 130 -5.03 -1.67 7.23
CA VAL A 130 -4.25 -0.69 6.46
C VAL A 130 -2.86 -0.57 7.04
N VAL A 131 -1.87 -0.94 6.26
CA VAL A 131 -0.45 -0.84 6.63
C VAL A 131 0.01 0.60 6.46
N THR A 132 0.44 1.24 7.52
CA THR A 132 0.95 2.62 7.49
C THR A 132 2.48 2.65 7.37
N TYR A 133 3.06 3.84 7.28
CA TYR A 133 4.51 4.06 7.42
C TYR A 133 4.90 4.39 8.86
N GLU A 134 3.94 4.50 9.78
CA GLU A 134 4.23 4.75 11.18
C GLU A 134 5.01 3.56 11.76
N PRO A 135 6.15 3.81 12.46
CA PRO A 135 6.92 2.74 13.08
C PRO A 135 6.10 1.97 14.10
N GLY A 136 6.29 0.67 14.14
CA GLY A 136 5.72 -0.21 15.13
C GLY A 136 6.50 -0.24 16.45
N LYS A 137 6.22 -1.23 17.30
CA LYS A 137 6.83 -1.38 18.62
C LYS A 137 8.29 -1.87 18.58
N ALA A 138 8.65 -2.63 17.56
CA ALA A 138 9.98 -3.16 17.37
C ALA A 138 10.58 -2.72 16.02
N PRO A 139 11.91 -2.73 15.88
CA PRO A 139 12.57 -2.41 14.62
C PRO A 139 12.03 -3.26 13.45
N GLY A 140 11.70 -2.60 12.34
CA GLY A 140 11.14 -3.25 11.15
C GLY A 140 9.64 -3.54 11.21
N GLU A 141 8.97 -3.22 12.30
CA GLU A 141 7.51 -3.25 12.39
C GLU A 141 6.89 -1.93 11.94
N PHE A 142 5.66 -2.04 11.42
CA PHE A 142 4.80 -0.91 11.11
C PHE A 142 3.49 -1.00 11.87
N LEU A 143 2.87 0.13 12.10
CA LEU A 143 1.51 0.17 12.64
C LEU A 143 0.51 -0.13 11.52
N TRP A 144 -0.43 -0.99 11.83
CA TRP A 144 -1.55 -1.34 10.98
C TRP A 144 -2.83 -0.79 11.60
N ASP A 145 -3.52 0.06 10.88
CA ASP A 145 -4.85 0.53 11.29
C ASP A 145 -5.89 -0.52 10.91
N ILE A 146 -6.84 -0.75 11.80
CA ILE A 146 -7.89 -1.75 11.60
C ILE A 146 -9.25 -1.05 11.62
N PHE A 147 -10.00 -1.28 10.57
CA PHE A 147 -11.37 -0.81 10.42
C PHE A 147 -12.32 -2.00 10.38
N ASP A 148 -13.48 -1.85 11.00
CA ASP A 148 -14.54 -2.86 10.94
C ASP A 148 -15.23 -2.89 9.57
N SER A 149 -16.22 -3.78 9.44
CA SER A 149 -17.01 -3.91 8.21
C SER A 149 -17.81 -2.64 7.87
N ASP A 150 -18.04 -1.75 8.84
CA ASP A 150 -18.72 -0.48 8.63
C ASP A 150 -17.76 0.68 8.36
N GLY A 151 -16.47 0.42 8.35
CA GLY A 151 -15.42 1.40 8.10
C GLY A 151 -15.09 2.25 9.32
N ALA A 152 -15.56 1.87 10.51
CA ALA A 152 -15.17 2.51 11.75
C ALA A 152 -13.78 2.02 12.18
N PHE A 153 -12.93 2.94 12.64
CA PHE A 153 -11.63 2.59 13.18
C PHE A 153 -11.79 1.87 14.52
N ILE A 154 -11.30 0.63 14.62
CA ILE A 154 -11.44 -0.20 15.82
C ILE A 154 -10.14 -0.48 16.56
N GLY A 155 -8.99 -0.18 15.97
CA GLY A 155 -7.72 -0.36 16.67
C GLY A 155 -6.51 -0.36 15.79
N ARG A 156 -5.36 -0.63 16.41
CA ARG A 156 -4.05 -0.75 15.77
C ARG A 156 -3.31 -1.98 16.23
N MET A 157 -2.55 -2.58 15.33
CA MET A 157 -1.56 -3.60 15.69
C MET A 157 -0.18 -3.21 15.16
N SER A 158 0.87 -3.71 15.80
CA SER A 158 2.25 -3.58 15.37
C SER A 158 2.72 -4.91 14.82
N LEU A 159 3.17 -4.92 13.56
CA LEU A 159 3.59 -6.16 12.91
C LEU A 159 4.64 -5.90 11.83
N SER A 160 5.64 -6.78 11.79
CA SER A 160 6.58 -6.88 10.68
C SER A 160 6.09 -7.94 9.70
N VAL A 161 5.62 -7.49 8.55
CA VAL A 161 5.42 -8.37 7.39
C VAL A 161 6.41 -7.93 6.32
N ALA A 162 7.37 -8.80 6.04
CA ALA A 162 8.39 -8.52 5.05
C ALA A 162 7.74 -8.20 3.70
N ARG A 163 8.12 -7.06 3.13
CA ARG A 163 7.75 -6.72 1.77
C ARG A 163 8.64 -7.50 0.81
N PRO A 164 8.10 -8.10 -0.24
CA PRO A 164 8.93 -8.48 -1.35
C PRO A 164 9.63 -7.23 -1.90
N ARG A 165 10.88 -7.34 -2.28
CA ARG A 165 11.68 -6.24 -2.86
C ARG A 165 11.01 -5.56 -4.06
N PHE A 166 10.16 -6.29 -4.77
CA PHE A 166 9.36 -5.84 -5.90
C PHE A 166 7.98 -6.49 -5.81
N GLY A 167 6.94 -5.72 -5.58
CA GLY A 167 5.57 -6.22 -5.65
C GLY A 167 4.69 -5.89 -4.45
N GLN A 168 3.46 -6.34 -4.55
CA GLN A 168 2.48 -6.22 -3.48
C GLN A 168 2.82 -7.18 -2.34
N MET A 169 2.49 -6.79 -1.12
CA MET A 169 2.56 -7.67 0.04
C MET A 169 1.73 -8.92 -0.22
N LEU A 170 2.38 -10.09 -0.23
CA LEU A 170 1.69 -11.36 -0.33
C LEU A 170 1.17 -11.77 1.04
N ALA A 171 0.03 -11.23 1.41
CA ALA A 171 -0.63 -11.54 2.66
C ALA A 171 -2.14 -11.69 2.48
N ARG A 172 -2.75 -12.52 3.31
CA ARG A 172 -4.20 -12.74 3.38
C ARG A 172 -4.62 -12.85 4.82
N ILE A 173 -5.80 -12.33 5.13
CA ILE A 173 -6.40 -12.45 6.45
C ILE A 173 -7.70 -13.24 6.30
N ARG A 174 -7.85 -14.27 7.13
CA ARG A 174 -9.06 -15.09 7.17
C ARG A 174 -9.34 -15.53 8.60
N GLY A 175 -10.54 -15.24 9.09
CA GLY A 175 -10.93 -15.47 10.47
C GLY A 175 -10.02 -14.70 11.45
N ASP A 176 -9.32 -15.45 12.31
CA ASP A 176 -8.36 -14.93 13.29
C ASP A 176 -6.88 -15.06 12.84
N ARG A 177 -6.63 -15.36 11.56
CA ARG A 177 -5.28 -15.64 11.05
C ARG A 177 -4.85 -14.73 9.93
N LEU A 178 -3.61 -14.24 10.06
CA LEU A 178 -2.88 -13.58 8.98
C LEU A 178 -1.86 -14.56 8.39
N TYR A 179 -1.99 -14.82 7.11
CA TYR A 179 -1.07 -15.62 6.30
C TYR A 179 -0.17 -14.67 5.51
N ALA A 180 1.14 -14.77 5.70
CA ALA A 180 2.09 -13.90 5.01
C ALA A 180 3.24 -14.72 4.41
N VAL A 181 3.60 -14.39 3.17
CA VAL A 181 4.79 -14.96 2.54
C VAL A 181 5.97 -14.04 2.83
N GLN A 182 6.98 -14.60 3.49
CA GLN A 182 8.21 -13.91 3.84
C GLN A 182 9.39 -14.48 3.07
N GLU A 183 10.31 -13.64 2.64
CA GLU A 183 11.57 -14.05 2.04
C GLU A 183 12.63 -14.21 3.15
N LYS A 184 13.28 -15.37 3.19
CA LYS A 184 14.41 -15.63 4.10
C LYS A 184 15.68 -14.97 3.56
N PRO A 185 16.72 -14.75 4.40
CA PRO A 185 18.02 -14.26 3.93
C PRO A 185 18.64 -15.12 2.81
N SER A 186 18.30 -16.41 2.76
CA SER A 186 18.71 -17.36 1.72
C SER A 186 17.97 -17.20 0.38
N GLY A 187 17.00 -16.26 0.27
CA GLY A 187 16.17 -16.06 -0.91
C GLY A 187 14.95 -16.98 -1.01
N PHE A 188 14.87 -18.02 -0.18
CA PHE A 188 13.69 -18.89 -0.15
C PHE A 188 12.49 -18.21 0.51
N LYS A 189 11.31 -18.51 0.01
CA LYS A 189 10.05 -18.02 0.58
C LYS A 189 9.56 -18.95 1.70
N ARG A 190 8.97 -18.35 2.73
CA ARG A 190 8.32 -19.06 3.84
C ARG A 190 6.91 -18.51 4.02
N LEU A 191 5.93 -19.39 4.17
CA LEU A 191 4.61 -19.03 4.65
C LEU A 191 4.67 -18.93 6.18
N THR A 192 4.30 -17.77 6.71
CA THR A 192 4.18 -17.54 8.16
C THR A 192 2.71 -17.28 8.47
N VAL A 193 2.23 -17.92 9.54
CA VAL A 193 0.84 -17.76 10.01
C VAL A 193 0.88 -17.10 11.38
N TYR A 194 0.24 -15.95 11.50
CA TYR A 194 0.05 -15.24 12.76
C TYR A 194 -1.38 -15.43 13.23
N ARG A 195 -1.56 -15.73 14.50
CA ARG A 195 -2.88 -15.71 15.15
C ARG A 195 -3.14 -14.33 15.71
N MET A 196 -4.26 -13.73 15.34
CA MET A 196 -4.72 -12.46 15.89
C MET A 196 -5.54 -12.72 17.15
N ILE A 197 -5.24 -12.00 18.22
CA ILE A 197 -5.97 -12.07 19.48
C ILE A 197 -6.64 -10.71 19.69
N TRP A 198 -7.94 -10.70 19.65
CA TRP A 198 -8.76 -9.52 19.91
C TRP A 198 -8.95 -9.37 21.42
N LYS A 199 -8.66 -8.20 21.97
CA LYS A 199 -8.86 -7.87 23.39
C LYS A 199 -9.98 -6.85 23.52
#